data_030dcedfbd8da28f2afa9c4140f819dc
#
_entry.id   030dcedfbd8da28f2afa9c4140f819dc
#
_cell.length_a   1.000
_cell.length_b   1.000
_cell.length_c   1.000
_cell.angle_alpha   90.00
_cell.angle_beta   90.00
_cell.angle_gamma   90.00
#
_symmetry.space_group_name_H-M   'P 1'
#
loop_
_entity.id
_entity.type
_entity.pdbx_description
1 polymer ?
#
loop_
_entity_poly.entity_id
_entity_poly.type
_entity_poly.pdbx_seq_one_letter_code
_entity_poly.pdbx_strand_id
1 'polypeptide(L)'
;MTNPIEDITKNADLIMLVGSNPEEAHPVVGMQIRQAIKRGCKLIVVDPRDIGLAKKADIHLKLKPGTNVAFANGIMNVILSEGLQDDKFIAERTEGFEELKEIVKDYTPEKVAEICHIDADDLRKAAIMYAKADRAPIIYCLGVTEHSTGTEGVMSMSNMAMMVGKLGREGCGVNPLRGQNNVQGACDMALSRMYIQDIRRLLILQFVRNSRKHGV
;
A
#
# COMPACT_ATOMS: atom_id res chain seq x y z
N MET A 1 -6.92 1.98 -8.05
CA MET A 1 -6.12 3.21 -7.94
C MET A 1 -7.03 4.34 -7.51
N THR A 2 -6.60 5.12 -6.54
CA THR A 2 -7.39 6.28 -6.08
C THR A 2 -7.18 7.49 -6.99
N ASN A 3 -6.04 7.57 -7.69
CA ASN A 3 -5.67 8.68 -8.56
C ASN A 3 -5.17 8.19 -9.94
N PRO A 4 -5.26 8.99 -11.00
CA PRO A 4 -4.67 8.69 -12.30
C PRO A 4 -3.14 8.57 -12.23
N ILE A 5 -2.54 7.75 -13.10
CA ILE A 5 -1.08 7.55 -13.15
C ILE A 5 -0.34 8.87 -13.37
N GLU A 6 -0.86 9.71 -14.26
CA GLU A 6 -0.25 11.02 -14.51
C GLU A 6 -0.21 11.92 -13.29
N ASP A 7 -1.26 11.91 -12.49
CA ASP A 7 -1.36 12.71 -11.27
C ASP A 7 -0.31 12.27 -10.24
N ILE A 8 -0.25 10.99 -9.92
CA ILE A 8 0.68 10.44 -8.92
C ILE A 8 2.15 10.51 -9.33
N THR A 9 2.44 10.78 -10.59
CA THR A 9 3.82 10.93 -11.07
C THR A 9 4.20 12.37 -11.37
N LYS A 10 3.27 13.22 -11.81
CA LYS A 10 3.55 14.62 -12.15
C LYS A 10 3.48 15.55 -10.94
N ASN A 11 2.52 15.31 -10.05
CA ASN A 11 2.19 16.20 -8.94
C ASN A 11 2.78 15.77 -7.59
N ALA A 12 3.40 14.58 -7.51
CA ALA A 12 3.99 14.08 -6.27
C ALA A 12 5.31 14.77 -5.91
N ASP A 13 5.47 15.07 -4.63
CA ASP A 13 6.72 15.55 -4.04
C ASP A 13 7.58 14.38 -3.55
N LEU A 14 6.92 13.28 -3.16
CA LEU A 14 7.52 12.02 -2.76
C LEU A 14 6.69 10.87 -3.32
N ILE A 15 7.33 9.81 -3.77
CA ILE A 15 6.67 8.54 -4.13
C ILE A 15 7.16 7.45 -3.17
N MET A 16 6.22 6.75 -2.54
CA MET A 16 6.52 5.52 -1.80
C MET A 16 6.15 4.31 -2.67
N LEU A 17 7.16 3.58 -3.13
CA LEU A 17 7.01 2.40 -3.99
C LEU A 17 7.21 1.13 -3.17
N VAL A 18 6.17 0.31 -3.04
CA VAL A 18 6.17 -0.88 -2.19
C VAL A 18 5.90 -2.15 -2.99
N GLY A 19 6.82 -3.11 -2.93
CA GLY A 19 6.66 -4.42 -3.58
C GLY A 19 6.30 -4.34 -5.06
N SER A 20 6.97 -3.43 -5.79
CA SER A 20 6.69 -3.16 -7.20
C SER A 20 7.96 -2.82 -7.97
N ASN A 21 8.12 -3.43 -9.14
CA ASN A 21 9.17 -3.07 -10.10
C ASN A 21 8.54 -2.54 -11.40
N PRO A 22 8.12 -1.27 -11.44
CA PRO A 22 7.45 -0.72 -12.60
C PRO A 22 8.36 -0.56 -13.82
N GLU A 23 9.66 -0.58 -13.68
CA GLU A 23 10.57 -0.53 -14.85
C GLU A 23 10.45 -1.79 -15.72
N GLU A 24 10.15 -2.94 -15.10
CA GLU A 24 9.96 -4.22 -15.81
C GLU A 24 8.48 -4.48 -16.14
N ALA A 25 7.59 -4.32 -15.13
CA ALA A 25 6.19 -4.73 -15.26
C ALA A 25 5.27 -3.64 -15.84
N HIS A 26 5.64 -2.35 -15.67
CA HIS A 26 4.84 -1.19 -16.08
C HIS A 26 5.75 -0.09 -16.63
N PRO A 27 6.44 -0.30 -17.77
CA PRO A 27 7.56 0.54 -18.21
C PRO A 27 7.18 2.02 -18.40
N VAL A 28 5.95 2.31 -18.83
CA VAL A 28 5.48 3.70 -18.95
C VAL A 28 5.42 4.38 -17.58
N VAL A 29 4.93 3.69 -16.55
CA VAL A 29 4.90 4.21 -15.17
C VAL A 29 6.33 4.36 -14.64
N GLY A 30 7.19 3.37 -14.87
CA GLY A 30 8.60 3.44 -14.50
C GLY A 30 9.32 4.63 -15.12
N MET A 31 9.07 4.92 -16.40
CA MET A 31 9.59 6.10 -17.08
C MET A 31 9.09 7.40 -16.44
N GLN A 32 7.79 7.48 -16.12
CA GLN A 32 7.22 8.67 -15.48
C GLN A 32 7.77 8.90 -14.07
N ILE A 33 7.97 7.83 -13.27
CA ILE A 33 8.63 7.92 -11.96
C ILE A 33 10.06 8.45 -12.11
N ARG A 34 10.83 7.95 -13.09
CA ARG A 34 12.18 8.47 -13.39
C ARG A 34 12.16 9.97 -13.75
N GLN A 35 11.15 10.41 -14.49
CA GLN A 35 10.98 11.82 -14.81
C GLN A 35 10.61 12.64 -13.56
N ALA A 36 9.77 12.09 -12.66
CA ALA A 36 9.45 12.72 -11.39
C ALA A 36 10.71 12.93 -10.53
N ILE A 37 11.55 11.91 -10.40
CA ILE A 37 12.84 12.00 -9.68
C ILE A 37 13.73 13.09 -10.29
N LYS A 38 13.83 13.17 -11.63
CA LYS A 38 14.59 14.24 -12.29
C LYS A 38 14.08 15.66 -12.01
N ARG A 39 12.78 15.79 -11.68
CA ARG A 39 12.18 17.07 -11.28
C ARG A 39 12.33 17.36 -9.78
N GLY A 40 12.98 16.49 -9.02
CA GLY A 40 13.23 16.65 -7.58
C GLY A 40 12.25 15.89 -6.68
N CYS A 41 11.33 15.10 -7.25
CA CYS A 41 10.47 14.21 -6.46
C CYS A 41 11.33 13.19 -5.70
N LYS A 42 11.09 13.04 -4.41
CA LYS A 42 11.76 12.05 -3.57
C LYS A 42 11.21 10.65 -3.80
N LEU A 43 12.04 9.64 -3.56
CA LEU A 43 11.64 8.25 -3.74
C LEU A 43 12.03 7.40 -2.53
N ILE A 44 11.04 6.73 -1.95
CA ILE A 44 11.24 5.63 -1.01
C ILE A 44 10.91 4.33 -1.74
N VAL A 45 11.82 3.39 -1.76
CA VAL A 45 11.59 2.04 -2.31
C VAL A 45 11.58 1.03 -1.17
N VAL A 46 10.55 0.20 -1.16
CA VAL A 46 10.33 -0.87 -0.18
C VAL A 46 10.19 -2.17 -0.98
N ASP A 47 11.31 -2.82 -1.24
CA ASP A 47 11.37 -4.06 -2.03
C ASP A 47 12.62 -4.86 -1.59
N PRO A 48 12.53 -6.18 -1.41
CA PRO A 48 13.69 -7.00 -1.03
C PRO A 48 14.79 -7.02 -2.10
N ARG A 49 14.46 -6.69 -3.35
CA ARG A 49 15.37 -6.73 -4.50
C ARG A 49 16.01 -5.37 -4.77
N ASP A 50 17.23 -5.39 -5.33
CA ASP A 50 17.92 -4.21 -5.84
C ASP A 50 17.38 -3.83 -7.24
N ILE A 51 16.13 -3.40 -7.31
CA ILE A 51 15.50 -2.96 -8.56
C ILE A 51 16.15 -1.66 -9.09
N GLY A 52 15.97 -1.36 -10.38
CA GLY A 52 16.59 -0.19 -11.01
C GLY A 52 16.24 1.14 -10.32
N LEU A 53 14.99 1.30 -9.86
CA LEU A 53 14.54 2.48 -9.11
C LEU A 53 15.15 2.54 -7.69
N ALA A 54 15.45 1.41 -7.05
CA ALA A 54 16.07 1.40 -5.74
C ALA A 54 17.45 2.09 -5.74
N LYS A 55 18.21 1.96 -6.85
CA LYS A 55 19.48 2.65 -7.02
C LYS A 55 19.37 4.18 -7.11
N LYS A 56 18.17 4.71 -7.27
CA LYS A 56 17.85 6.14 -7.38
C LYS A 56 17.00 6.63 -6.21
N ALA A 57 16.66 5.74 -5.30
CA ALA A 57 15.86 6.06 -4.14
C ALA A 57 16.65 6.88 -3.11
N ASP A 58 15.97 7.80 -2.45
CA ASP A 58 16.52 8.49 -1.26
C ASP A 58 16.64 7.50 -0.09
N ILE A 59 15.69 6.55 -0.01
CA ILE A 59 15.72 5.47 1.00
C ILE A 59 15.29 4.16 0.32
N HIS A 60 16.06 3.09 0.54
CA HIS A 60 15.70 1.74 0.11
C HIS A 60 15.61 0.82 1.33
N LEU A 61 14.40 0.34 1.61
CA LEU A 61 14.13 -0.62 2.68
C LEU A 61 13.95 -2.03 2.10
N LYS A 62 14.91 -2.90 2.36
CA LYS A 62 14.91 -4.29 1.88
C LYS A 62 14.15 -5.19 2.85
N LEU A 63 12.83 -5.13 2.82
CA LEU A 63 12.01 -5.93 3.72
C LEU A 63 12.19 -7.43 3.51
N LYS A 64 12.23 -8.17 4.62
CA LYS A 64 11.99 -9.61 4.57
C LYS A 64 10.60 -9.88 3.99
N PRO A 65 10.46 -10.77 2.97
CA PRO A 65 9.16 -11.10 2.39
C PRO A 65 8.14 -11.54 3.44
N GLY A 66 6.90 -11.06 3.32
CA GLY A 66 5.81 -11.37 4.26
C GLY A 66 5.68 -10.41 5.45
N THR A 67 6.52 -9.37 5.56
CA THR A 67 6.51 -8.44 6.70
C THR A 67 5.88 -7.07 6.40
N ASN A 68 5.12 -6.95 5.31
CA ASN A 68 4.51 -5.68 4.88
C ASN A 68 3.62 -5.03 5.96
N VAL A 69 2.85 -5.83 6.70
CA VAL A 69 1.98 -5.33 7.78
C VAL A 69 2.82 -4.75 8.92
N ALA A 70 3.87 -5.47 9.35
CA ALA A 70 4.76 -4.99 10.41
C ALA A 70 5.47 -3.69 9.99
N PHE A 71 5.94 -3.62 8.75
CA PHE A 71 6.52 -2.40 8.17
C PHE A 71 5.55 -1.22 8.24
N ALA A 72 4.32 -1.38 7.73
CA ALA A 72 3.33 -0.30 7.73
C ALA A 72 2.97 0.14 9.16
N ASN A 73 2.81 -0.80 10.08
CA ASN A 73 2.57 -0.50 11.49
C ASN A 73 3.75 0.25 12.12
N GLY A 74 4.99 -0.09 11.76
CA GLY A 74 6.18 0.64 12.21
C GLY A 74 6.23 2.08 11.68
N ILE A 75 5.90 2.30 10.42
CA ILE A 75 5.76 3.66 9.86
C ILE A 75 4.70 4.45 10.63
N MET A 76 3.52 3.85 10.88
CA MET A 76 2.44 4.48 11.63
C MET A 76 2.83 4.76 13.09
N ASN A 77 3.58 3.87 13.74
CA ASN A 77 4.11 4.09 15.09
C ASN A 77 5.00 5.35 15.14
N VAL A 78 5.93 5.49 14.20
CA VAL A 78 6.78 6.69 14.12
C VAL A 78 5.95 7.94 13.88
N ILE A 79 4.97 7.90 12.96
CA ILE A 79 4.08 9.04 12.68
C ILE A 79 3.37 9.50 13.97
N LEU A 80 2.85 8.56 14.77
CA LEU A 80 2.19 8.86 16.03
C LEU A 80 3.16 9.39 17.10
N SER A 81 4.32 8.79 17.24
CA SER A 81 5.31 9.20 18.23
C SER A 81 5.90 10.60 17.97
N GLU A 82 5.98 10.97 16.70
CA GLU A 82 6.46 12.30 16.26
C GLU A 82 5.32 13.33 16.12
N GLY A 83 4.06 12.94 16.36
CA GLY A 83 2.89 13.85 16.25
C GLY A 83 2.67 14.36 14.84
N LEU A 84 2.92 13.54 13.82
CA LEU A 84 2.83 13.89 12.40
C LEU A 84 1.51 13.46 11.73
N GLN A 85 0.57 12.91 12.49
CA GLN A 85 -0.75 12.54 12.00
C GLN A 85 -1.60 13.78 11.66
N ASP A 86 -2.53 13.62 10.73
CA ASP A 86 -3.53 14.65 10.40
C ASP A 86 -4.79 14.44 11.24
N ASP A 87 -4.82 15.03 12.44
CA ASP A 87 -5.93 14.87 13.39
C ASP A 87 -7.27 15.36 12.81
N LYS A 88 -7.23 16.36 11.94
CA LYS A 88 -8.46 16.87 11.30
C LYS A 88 -9.01 15.86 10.30
N PHE A 89 -8.16 15.31 9.43
CA PHE A 89 -8.58 14.27 8.48
C PHE A 89 -9.08 13.02 9.22
N ILE A 90 -8.38 12.61 10.28
CA ILE A 90 -8.76 11.46 11.09
C ILE A 90 -10.16 11.67 11.68
N ALA A 91 -10.41 12.81 12.32
CA ALA A 91 -11.69 13.10 12.96
C ALA A 91 -12.86 13.20 11.96
N GLU A 92 -12.62 13.73 10.75
CA GLU A 92 -13.68 13.98 9.77
C GLU A 92 -13.92 12.80 8.81
N ARG A 93 -12.94 11.92 8.61
CA ARG A 93 -12.91 10.97 7.48
C ARG A 93 -12.59 9.54 7.85
N THR A 94 -12.32 9.24 9.10
CA THR A 94 -11.95 7.89 9.54
C THR A 94 -12.76 7.43 10.73
N GLU A 95 -12.76 6.12 10.97
CA GLU A 95 -13.31 5.46 12.15
C GLU A 95 -12.29 4.42 12.65
N GLY A 96 -12.41 3.97 13.90
CA GLY A 96 -11.54 2.93 14.46
C GLY A 96 -10.08 3.38 14.71
N PHE A 97 -9.82 4.69 14.82
CA PHE A 97 -8.45 5.20 14.99
C PHE A 97 -7.83 4.82 16.33
N GLU A 98 -8.61 4.84 17.42
CA GLU A 98 -8.10 4.50 18.75
C GLU A 98 -7.71 3.02 18.84
N GLU A 99 -8.48 2.12 18.22
CA GLU A 99 -8.14 0.70 18.13
C GLU A 99 -6.86 0.49 17.31
N LEU A 100 -6.71 1.20 16.19
CA LEU A 100 -5.49 1.16 15.38
C LEU A 100 -4.27 1.65 16.18
N LYS A 101 -4.43 2.73 16.93
CA LYS A 101 -3.37 3.33 17.76
C LYS A 101 -2.87 2.35 18.82
N GLU A 102 -3.77 1.62 19.48
CA GLU A 102 -3.38 0.61 20.46
C GLU A 102 -2.59 -0.55 19.82
N ILE A 103 -2.99 -1.01 18.62
CA ILE A 103 -2.26 -2.04 17.89
C ILE A 103 -0.88 -1.55 17.47
N VAL A 104 -0.80 -0.36 16.91
CA VAL A 104 0.42 0.22 16.33
C VAL A 104 1.47 0.54 17.42
N LYS A 105 1.05 0.81 18.64
CA LYS A 105 1.92 1.12 19.79
C LYS A 105 3.01 0.07 20.04
N ASP A 106 2.70 -1.19 19.78
CA ASP A 106 3.64 -2.30 19.99
C ASP A 106 4.65 -2.48 18.85
N TYR A 107 4.51 -1.73 17.76
CA TYR A 107 5.39 -1.80 16.60
C TYR A 107 6.45 -0.70 16.60
N THR A 108 7.29 -0.69 17.68
CA THR A 108 8.40 0.26 17.74
C THR A 108 9.39 0.03 16.60
N PRO A 109 10.13 1.07 16.17
CA PRO A 109 11.09 0.94 15.08
C PRO A 109 12.10 -0.17 15.29
N GLU A 110 12.57 -0.38 16.52
CA GLU A 110 13.53 -1.45 16.88
C GLU A 110 12.91 -2.83 16.68
N LYS A 111 11.71 -3.04 17.18
CA LYS A 111 10.98 -4.30 17.02
C LYS A 111 10.66 -4.59 15.53
N VAL A 112 10.28 -3.56 14.78
CA VAL A 112 10.02 -3.70 13.34
C VAL A 112 11.31 -3.95 12.57
N ALA A 113 12.42 -3.31 12.94
CA ALA A 113 13.73 -3.56 12.36
C ALA A 113 14.14 -5.03 12.49
N GLU A 114 13.90 -5.64 13.65
CA GLU A 114 14.14 -7.07 13.89
C GLU A 114 13.21 -7.96 13.06
N ILE A 115 11.91 -7.66 13.00
CA ILE A 115 10.91 -8.44 12.25
C ILE A 115 11.17 -8.36 10.73
N CYS A 116 11.42 -7.16 10.24
CA CYS A 116 11.54 -6.86 8.82
C CYS A 116 12.96 -7.01 8.28
N HIS A 117 13.97 -7.17 9.14
CA HIS A 117 15.39 -7.20 8.80
C HIS A 117 15.86 -5.92 8.09
N ILE A 118 15.45 -4.76 8.60
CA ILE A 118 15.82 -3.43 8.12
C ILE A 118 16.46 -2.60 9.24
N ASP A 119 17.06 -1.49 8.87
CA ASP A 119 17.59 -0.54 9.86
C ASP A 119 16.45 0.29 10.47
N ALA A 120 16.47 0.47 11.80
CA ALA A 120 15.43 1.21 12.52
C ALA A 120 15.49 2.71 12.21
N ASP A 121 16.68 3.27 12.01
CA ASP A 121 16.82 4.69 11.68
C ASP A 121 16.38 4.99 10.26
N ASP A 122 16.58 4.07 9.34
CA ASP A 122 16.06 4.21 7.96
C ASP A 122 14.53 4.09 7.93
N LEU A 123 13.94 3.25 8.78
CA LEU A 123 12.48 3.20 8.98
C LEU A 123 11.96 4.55 9.50
N ARG A 124 12.61 5.13 10.53
CA ARG A 124 12.24 6.45 11.08
C ARG A 124 12.34 7.54 10.03
N LYS A 125 13.45 7.59 9.30
CA LYS A 125 13.65 8.57 8.21
C LYS A 125 12.56 8.44 7.14
N ALA A 126 12.23 7.21 6.72
CA ALA A 126 11.19 6.96 5.74
C ALA A 126 9.81 7.43 6.23
N ALA A 127 9.46 7.15 7.48
CA ALA A 127 8.20 7.57 8.08
C ALA A 127 8.08 9.09 8.15
N ILE A 128 9.11 9.77 8.65
CA ILE A 128 9.14 11.23 8.76
C ILE A 128 9.11 11.87 7.38
N MET A 129 9.88 11.34 6.42
CA MET A 129 9.90 11.84 5.05
C MET A 129 8.54 11.69 4.37
N TYR A 130 7.89 10.53 4.55
CA TYR A 130 6.55 10.28 4.03
C TYR A 130 5.51 11.21 4.67
N ALA A 131 5.50 11.35 5.98
CA ALA A 131 4.53 12.17 6.70
C ALA A 131 4.66 13.67 6.34
N LYS A 132 5.88 14.20 6.28
CA LYS A 132 6.15 15.63 6.01
C LYS A 132 6.00 16.04 4.55
N ALA A 133 6.06 15.13 3.59
CA ALA A 133 5.79 15.45 2.20
C ALA A 133 4.35 15.94 2.04
N ASP A 134 4.11 16.97 1.25
CA ASP A 134 2.74 17.43 1.01
C ASP A 134 1.96 16.44 0.14
N ARG A 135 2.55 16.01 -0.98
CA ARG A 135 1.95 15.10 -1.94
C ARG A 135 2.77 13.82 -2.04
N ALA A 136 2.26 12.75 -1.44
CA ALA A 136 2.98 11.48 -1.37
C ALA A 136 2.06 10.27 -1.64
N PRO A 137 1.96 9.83 -2.90
CA PRO A 137 1.23 8.62 -3.23
C PRO A 137 2.00 7.38 -2.76
N ILE A 138 1.26 6.36 -2.34
CA ILE A 138 1.76 5.00 -2.19
C ILE A 138 1.44 4.26 -3.48
N ILE A 139 2.47 3.72 -4.12
CA ILE A 139 2.35 2.86 -5.30
C ILE A 139 2.79 1.46 -4.91
N TYR A 140 1.95 0.47 -5.11
CA TYR A 140 2.27 -0.92 -4.78
C TYR A 140 1.82 -1.90 -5.86
N CYS A 141 2.31 -3.13 -5.80
CA CYS A 141 1.94 -4.19 -6.74
C CYS A 141 1.85 -5.55 -6.00
N LEU A 142 2.08 -6.63 -6.71
CA LEU A 142 1.96 -8.02 -6.24
C LEU A 142 2.83 -8.32 -5.02
N GLY A 143 3.95 -7.62 -4.82
CA GLY A 143 4.79 -7.76 -3.63
C GLY A 143 4.12 -7.37 -2.31
N VAL A 144 2.94 -6.70 -2.37
CA VAL A 144 2.08 -6.46 -1.20
C VAL A 144 0.89 -7.42 -1.19
N THR A 145 0.30 -7.70 -2.36
CA THR A 145 -0.99 -8.40 -2.45
C THR A 145 -0.88 -9.91 -2.52
N GLU A 146 0.20 -10.47 -3.08
CA GLU A 146 0.38 -11.92 -3.24
C GLU A 146 1.09 -12.56 -2.03
N HIS A 147 0.55 -12.29 -0.86
CA HIS A 147 0.93 -12.91 0.40
C HIS A 147 -0.30 -13.49 1.11
N SER A 148 -0.09 -14.40 2.05
CA SER A 148 -1.18 -14.90 2.93
C SER A 148 -1.88 -13.75 3.67
N THR A 149 -1.14 -12.70 4.00
CA THR A 149 -1.60 -11.45 4.63
C THR A 149 -1.75 -10.29 3.63
N GLY A 150 -2.05 -10.59 2.36
CA GLY A 150 -2.11 -9.57 1.31
C GLY A 150 -3.22 -8.54 1.52
N THR A 151 -4.38 -8.98 2.02
CA THR A 151 -5.50 -8.09 2.34
C THR A 151 -5.11 -7.12 3.45
N GLU A 152 -4.58 -7.64 4.56
CA GLU A 152 -4.11 -6.85 5.69
C GLU A 152 -2.98 -5.90 5.29
N GLY A 153 -2.09 -6.34 4.38
CA GLY A 153 -1.04 -5.50 3.81
C GLY A 153 -1.60 -4.28 3.09
N VAL A 154 -2.62 -4.45 2.23
CA VAL A 154 -3.28 -3.34 1.52
C VAL A 154 -4.04 -2.45 2.50
N MET A 155 -4.76 -3.02 3.46
CA MET A 155 -5.46 -2.24 4.50
C MET A 155 -4.47 -1.40 5.32
N SER A 156 -3.31 -1.94 5.69
CA SER A 156 -2.28 -1.22 6.43
C SER A 156 -1.69 -0.06 5.61
N MET A 157 -1.48 -0.22 4.29
CA MET A 157 -1.07 0.88 3.41
C MET A 157 -2.14 1.97 3.35
N SER A 158 -3.41 1.59 3.32
CA SER A 158 -4.53 2.53 3.32
C SER A 158 -4.63 3.29 4.65
N ASN A 159 -4.49 2.60 5.77
CA ASN A 159 -4.47 3.21 7.11
C ASN A 159 -3.32 4.21 7.25
N MET A 160 -2.13 3.85 6.75
CA MET A 160 -0.98 4.75 6.74
C MET A 160 -1.24 6.03 5.93
N ALA A 161 -1.90 5.92 4.75
CA ALA A 161 -2.26 7.08 3.94
C ALA A 161 -3.34 7.94 4.59
N MET A 162 -4.35 7.33 5.22
CA MET A 162 -5.41 8.02 5.94
C MET A 162 -4.88 8.77 7.16
N MET A 163 -3.97 8.16 7.92
CA MET A 163 -3.38 8.75 9.12
C MET A 163 -2.72 10.12 8.86
N VAL A 164 -2.19 10.34 7.68
CA VAL A 164 -1.53 11.59 7.29
C VAL A 164 -2.31 12.39 6.25
N GLY A 165 -3.61 12.12 6.08
CA GLY A 165 -4.49 12.87 5.18
C GLY A 165 -4.12 12.79 3.69
N LYS A 166 -3.43 11.73 3.24
CA LYS A 166 -2.95 11.59 1.85
C LYS A 166 -3.92 10.80 0.97
N LEU A 167 -5.21 11.11 1.08
CA LEU A 167 -6.28 10.57 0.25
C LEU A 167 -7.21 11.68 -0.24
N GLY A 168 -7.78 11.48 -1.43
CA GLY A 168 -8.80 12.36 -1.98
C GLY A 168 -8.29 13.70 -2.50
N ARG A 169 -6.98 13.84 -2.77
CA ARG A 169 -6.36 15.04 -3.36
C ARG A 169 -5.27 14.69 -4.37
N GLU A 170 -4.90 15.65 -5.20
CA GLU A 170 -3.89 15.48 -6.24
C GLU A 170 -2.52 15.06 -5.68
N GLY A 171 -1.81 14.23 -6.42
CA GLY A 171 -0.47 13.75 -6.08
C GLY A 171 -0.41 12.85 -4.84
N CYS A 172 -1.55 12.33 -4.39
CA CYS A 172 -1.67 11.48 -3.21
C CYS A 172 -2.30 10.13 -3.55
N GLY A 173 -2.70 9.37 -2.53
CA GLY A 173 -3.52 8.19 -2.67
C GLY A 173 -2.78 6.86 -2.56
N VAL A 174 -3.58 5.78 -2.66
CA VAL A 174 -3.13 4.40 -2.59
C VAL A 174 -3.38 3.74 -3.94
N ASN A 175 -2.30 3.38 -4.63
CA ASN A 175 -2.33 3.15 -6.07
C ASN A 175 -1.75 1.77 -6.44
N PRO A 176 -2.59 0.72 -6.53
CA PRO A 176 -2.16 -0.58 -7.00
C PRO A 176 -1.84 -0.57 -8.50
N LEU A 177 -0.66 -1.00 -8.88
CA LEU A 177 -0.33 -1.35 -10.25
C LEU A 177 -0.74 -2.80 -10.48
N ARG A 178 -1.70 -3.03 -11.39
CA ARG A 178 -2.22 -4.37 -11.65
C ARG A 178 -1.25 -5.19 -12.52
N GLY A 179 -1.17 -6.49 -12.27
CA GLY A 179 -0.25 -7.38 -13.00
C GLY A 179 -0.78 -7.84 -14.35
N GLN A 180 -2.06 -8.21 -14.43
CA GLN A 180 -2.66 -8.80 -15.62
C GLN A 180 -3.21 -7.75 -16.58
N ASN A 181 -3.22 -8.08 -17.88
CA ASN A 181 -3.78 -7.22 -18.91
C ASN A 181 -5.27 -7.00 -18.67
N ASN A 182 -5.68 -5.73 -18.64
CA ASN A 182 -7.08 -5.31 -18.49
C ASN A 182 -7.82 -5.94 -17.27
N VAL A 183 -7.10 -6.26 -16.21
CA VAL A 183 -7.74 -6.85 -15.01
C VAL A 183 -8.75 -5.89 -14.38
N GLN A 184 -8.57 -4.58 -14.49
CA GLN A 184 -9.54 -3.60 -14.02
C GLN A 184 -10.85 -3.72 -14.81
N GLY A 185 -10.78 -3.74 -16.14
CA GLY A 185 -11.96 -3.94 -16.99
C GLY A 185 -12.63 -5.30 -16.75
N ALA A 186 -11.85 -6.35 -16.51
CA ALA A 186 -12.39 -7.66 -16.14
C ALA A 186 -13.15 -7.60 -14.80
N CYS A 187 -12.65 -6.84 -13.82
CA CYS A 187 -13.36 -6.60 -12.57
C CYS A 187 -14.67 -5.83 -12.80
N ASP A 188 -14.62 -4.77 -13.60
CA ASP A 188 -15.78 -3.90 -13.87
C ASP A 188 -16.87 -4.64 -14.67
N MET A 189 -16.48 -5.59 -15.52
CA MET A 189 -17.40 -6.47 -16.27
C MET A 189 -17.93 -7.66 -15.46
N ALA A 190 -17.91 -7.59 -14.13
CA ALA A 190 -18.36 -8.64 -13.22
C ALA A 190 -17.57 -9.98 -13.31
N LEU A 191 -16.42 -9.97 -13.98
CA LEU A 191 -15.48 -11.09 -13.99
C LEU A 191 -14.56 -11.06 -12.75
N SER A 192 -14.87 -10.17 -11.81
CA SER A 192 -14.09 -10.04 -10.59
C SER A 192 -14.29 -11.26 -9.67
N ARG A 193 -13.26 -11.56 -8.93
CA ARG A 193 -13.25 -12.65 -7.97
C ARG A 193 -14.39 -12.57 -6.94
N MET A 194 -14.86 -11.38 -6.62
CA MET A 194 -16.00 -11.18 -5.71
C MET A 194 -17.30 -11.73 -6.30
N TYR A 195 -17.61 -11.39 -7.55
CA TYR A 195 -18.81 -11.92 -8.22
C TYR A 195 -18.74 -13.42 -8.43
N ILE A 196 -17.56 -13.97 -8.76
CA ILE A 196 -17.37 -15.42 -8.87
C ILE A 196 -17.51 -16.12 -7.52
N GLN A 197 -17.03 -15.50 -6.42
CA GLN A 197 -17.21 -16.05 -5.07
C GLN A 197 -18.67 -16.00 -4.62
N ASP A 198 -19.38 -14.93 -4.91
CA ASP A 198 -20.81 -14.81 -4.60
C ASP A 198 -21.65 -15.75 -5.46
N ILE A 199 -21.35 -15.89 -6.74
CA ILE A 199 -21.96 -16.89 -7.62
C ILE A 199 -21.64 -18.31 -7.11
N ARG A 200 -20.41 -18.62 -6.70
CA ARG A 200 -20.06 -19.92 -6.10
C ARG A 200 -20.80 -20.14 -4.79
N ARG A 201 -20.89 -19.14 -3.91
CA ARG A 201 -21.68 -19.21 -2.69
C ARG A 201 -23.15 -19.43 -2.96
N LEU A 202 -23.73 -18.73 -3.93
CA LEU A 202 -25.10 -18.91 -4.38
C LEU A 202 -25.33 -20.30 -4.95
N LEU A 203 -24.43 -20.81 -5.81
CA LEU A 203 -24.49 -22.14 -6.37
C LEU A 203 -24.33 -23.22 -5.31
N ILE A 204 -23.43 -23.06 -4.35
CA ILE A 204 -23.24 -23.98 -3.23
C ILE A 204 -24.49 -23.99 -2.33
N LEU A 205 -25.04 -22.82 -2.00
CA LEU A 205 -26.26 -22.69 -1.21
C LEU A 205 -27.47 -23.32 -1.92
N GLN A 206 -27.57 -23.13 -3.23
CA GLN A 206 -28.61 -23.71 -4.06
C GLN A 206 -28.45 -25.23 -4.16
N PHE A 207 -27.21 -25.72 -4.30
CA PHE A 207 -26.89 -27.14 -4.29
C PHE A 207 -27.24 -27.78 -2.94
N VAL A 208 -26.79 -27.20 -1.83
CA VAL A 208 -27.10 -27.67 -0.47
C VAL A 208 -28.61 -27.67 -0.18
N ARG A 209 -29.31 -26.62 -0.66
CA ARG A 209 -30.77 -26.52 -0.51
C ARG A 209 -31.51 -27.57 -1.32
N ASN A 210 -31.03 -27.89 -2.51
CA ASN A 210 -31.60 -28.95 -3.36
C ASN A 210 -31.29 -30.36 -2.81
N SER A 211 -30.07 -30.59 -2.33
CA SER A 211 -29.70 -31.88 -1.69
C SER A 211 -30.55 -32.14 -0.45
N ARG A 212 -30.82 -31.12 0.38
CA ARG A 212 -31.72 -31.26 1.53
C ARG A 212 -33.18 -31.51 1.16
N LYS A 213 -33.63 -31.03 0.00
CA LYS A 213 -35.00 -31.28 -0.49
C LYS A 213 -35.19 -32.66 -1.09
N HIS A 214 -34.12 -33.29 -1.58
CA HIS A 214 -34.16 -34.59 -2.24
C HIS A 214 -33.56 -35.75 -1.41
N GLY A 215 -33.24 -35.49 -0.13
CA GLY A 215 -32.83 -36.55 0.81
C GLY A 215 -31.48 -37.20 0.49
N VAL A 216 -30.56 -36.50 -0.17
CA VAL A 216 -29.20 -36.97 -0.45
C VAL A 216 -28.21 -36.16 0.38
#